data_3d0ea39d4cf343869b9199403d959dcd
#
_entry.id   3d0ea39d4cf343869b9199403d959dcd
#
_cell.length_a   1.000
_cell.length_b   1.000
_cell.length_c   1.000
_cell.angle_alpha   90.00
_cell.angle_beta   90.00
_cell.angle_gamma   90.00
#
_symmetry.space_group_name_H-M   'P 1'
#
loop_
_entity.id
_entity.type
_entity.pdbx_description
1 polymer ?
#
loop_
_entity_poly.entity_id
_entity_poly.type
_entity_poly.pdbx_seq_one_letter_code
_entity_poly.pdbx_strand_id
1 'polypeptide(L)'
;MSLAPRAVLVHRTTEYEELVARHGTHGQAAFFLASRGRDIEEVAARHRRTRAALAEVISAVPPTWRQAQVERGDLDRFLFAPEDVVVVVGQDGLVANAAKYLAGQPVIGIDTDPGRNPGVLVRHRAGDAAQLLPRATGTAVDELTMVEAVADDTQRLLALNEIYLGTPGHQTARYRLGLEDAGVSPPSSRLRSNRGCPQAQASSGVLVGTGTGATGWLRSVWQERGSRIALPSPTEDRLVWFVREAWPSPATGTSLVAGELGALTGLTVTVESDRLIAFGDGIETDALQLTWGQTVRVGVCEQRLRLVG
;
A
#
# COMPACT_ATOMS: atom_id res chain seq x y z
N MET A 1 20.21 -28.32 -4.06
CA MET A 1 20.57 -27.44 -5.19
C MET A 1 19.63 -26.27 -5.12
N SER A 2 20.14 -25.05 -4.96
CA SER A 2 19.33 -23.83 -5.04
C SER A 2 18.82 -23.68 -6.48
N LEU A 3 17.53 -23.39 -6.66
CA LEU A 3 16.97 -23.07 -7.98
C LEU A 3 17.61 -21.77 -8.49
N ALA A 4 17.79 -21.68 -9.82
CA ALA A 4 18.24 -20.42 -10.43
C ALA A 4 17.23 -19.30 -10.08
N PRO A 5 17.71 -18.09 -9.77
CA PRO A 5 16.82 -16.96 -9.50
C PRO A 5 15.80 -16.75 -10.60
N ARG A 6 14.65 -16.16 -10.26
CA ARG A 6 13.64 -15.74 -11.23
C ARG A 6 13.44 -14.23 -11.12
N ALA A 7 13.59 -13.52 -12.25
CA ALA A 7 13.19 -12.13 -12.32
C ALA A 7 11.69 -12.04 -12.57
N VAL A 8 10.94 -11.41 -11.66
CA VAL A 8 9.51 -11.17 -11.81
C VAL A 8 9.30 -9.69 -12.11
N LEU A 9 8.93 -9.39 -13.35
CA LEU A 9 8.72 -8.03 -13.82
C LEU A 9 7.26 -7.62 -13.60
N VAL A 10 7.04 -6.72 -12.66
CA VAL A 10 5.70 -6.19 -12.35
C VAL A 10 5.50 -4.91 -13.15
N HIS A 11 4.41 -4.85 -13.90
CA HIS A 11 4.05 -3.69 -14.70
C HIS A 11 2.55 -3.39 -14.61
N ARG A 12 2.15 -2.28 -15.21
CA ARG A 12 0.74 -1.88 -15.28
C ARG A 12 0.35 -1.64 -16.75
N THR A 13 -0.89 -1.96 -17.08
CA THR A 13 -1.55 -1.48 -18.29
C THR A 13 -1.51 0.04 -18.31
N THR A 14 -1.04 0.63 -19.39
CA THR A 14 -0.87 2.08 -19.48
C THR A 14 -2.19 2.78 -19.79
N GLU A 15 -2.33 4.06 -19.43
CA GLU A 15 -3.50 4.88 -19.75
C GLU A 15 -3.85 4.85 -21.25
N TYR A 16 -2.82 4.82 -22.12
CA TYR A 16 -3.01 4.72 -23.56
C TYR A 16 -3.69 3.41 -23.96
N GLU A 17 -3.22 2.28 -23.43
CA GLU A 17 -3.80 0.96 -23.68
C GLU A 17 -5.25 0.88 -23.18
N GLU A 18 -5.53 1.40 -21.98
CA GLU A 18 -6.88 1.48 -21.40
C GLU A 18 -7.83 2.32 -22.29
N LEU A 19 -7.33 3.47 -22.80
CA LEU A 19 -8.09 4.34 -23.69
C LEU A 19 -8.40 3.66 -25.05
N VAL A 20 -7.41 3.02 -25.65
CA VAL A 20 -7.60 2.31 -26.92
C VAL A 20 -8.52 1.11 -26.74
N ALA A 21 -8.38 0.35 -25.64
CA ALA A 21 -9.27 -0.77 -25.32
C ALA A 21 -10.73 -0.30 -25.12
N ARG A 22 -10.94 0.87 -24.50
CA ARG A 22 -12.28 1.42 -24.25
C ARG A 22 -12.91 2.03 -25.49
N HIS A 23 -12.14 2.70 -26.34
CA HIS A 23 -12.64 3.47 -27.47
C HIS A 23 -12.42 2.81 -28.83
N GLY A 24 -11.72 1.67 -28.87
CA GLY A 24 -11.48 0.86 -30.05
C GLY A 24 -10.32 1.30 -30.92
N THR A 25 -10.09 2.61 -31.10
CA THR A 25 -8.98 3.13 -31.94
C THR A 25 -8.29 4.33 -31.32
N HIS A 26 -7.05 4.58 -31.76
CA HIS A 26 -6.30 5.80 -31.41
C HIS A 26 -7.10 7.08 -31.74
N GLY A 27 -7.71 7.15 -32.94
CA GLY A 27 -8.49 8.33 -33.36
C GLY A 27 -9.71 8.60 -32.48
N GLN A 28 -10.43 7.57 -32.07
CA GLN A 28 -11.57 7.70 -31.15
C GLN A 28 -11.11 8.09 -29.73
N ALA A 29 -10.03 7.52 -29.26
CA ALA A 29 -9.42 7.91 -27.98
C ALA A 29 -8.93 9.36 -28.01
N ALA A 30 -8.33 9.80 -29.13
CA ALA A 30 -7.89 11.18 -29.35
C ALA A 30 -9.08 12.17 -29.31
N PHE A 31 -10.18 11.86 -30.01
CA PHE A 31 -11.40 12.67 -29.97
C PHE A 31 -11.97 12.79 -28.54
N PHE A 32 -12.02 11.67 -27.81
CA PHE A 32 -12.47 11.63 -26.43
C PHE A 32 -11.63 12.52 -25.51
N LEU A 33 -10.30 12.49 -25.65
CA LEU A 33 -9.39 13.33 -24.86
C LEU A 33 -9.46 14.81 -25.26
N ALA A 34 -9.50 15.09 -26.56
CA ALA A 34 -9.58 16.47 -27.07
C ALA A 34 -10.84 17.18 -26.57
N SER A 35 -11.99 16.50 -26.48
CA SER A 35 -13.22 17.06 -25.90
C SER A 35 -13.10 17.41 -24.39
N ARG A 36 -12.01 17.02 -23.74
CA ARG A 36 -11.69 17.27 -22.32
C ARG A 36 -10.41 18.10 -22.15
N GLY A 37 -9.95 18.74 -23.22
CA GLY A 37 -8.74 19.57 -23.19
C GLY A 37 -7.43 18.80 -22.97
N ARG A 38 -7.40 17.51 -23.30
CA ARG A 38 -6.21 16.66 -23.14
C ARG A 38 -5.70 16.19 -24.52
N ASP A 39 -4.37 16.04 -24.62
CA ASP A 39 -3.71 15.56 -25.81
C ASP A 39 -3.39 14.06 -25.72
N ILE A 40 -3.80 13.29 -26.73
CA ILE A 40 -3.51 11.86 -26.85
C ILE A 40 -2.00 11.62 -27.05
N GLU A 41 -1.28 12.54 -27.70
CA GLU A 41 0.15 12.37 -27.96
C GLU A 41 0.99 12.40 -26.69
N GLU A 42 0.60 13.19 -25.67
CA GLU A 42 1.24 13.15 -24.36
C GLU A 42 1.07 11.77 -23.68
N VAL A 43 -0.15 11.19 -23.80
CA VAL A 43 -0.46 9.88 -23.24
C VAL A 43 0.28 8.78 -23.99
N ALA A 44 0.31 8.86 -25.32
CA ALA A 44 1.04 7.93 -26.18
C ALA A 44 2.56 8.01 -25.96
N ALA A 45 3.11 9.21 -25.74
CA ALA A 45 4.53 9.39 -25.45
C ALA A 45 4.92 8.72 -24.11
N ARG A 46 4.08 8.86 -23.07
CA ARG A 46 4.28 8.14 -21.78
C ARG A 46 4.21 6.64 -21.95
N HIS A 47 3.23 6.14 -22.69
CA HIS A 47 3.12 4.73 -23.04
C HIS A 47 4.40 4.21 -23.70
N ARG A 48 4.90 4.92 -24.73
CA ARG A 48 6.14 4.52 -25.42
C ARG A 48 7.32 4.45 -24.46
N ARG A 49 7.49 5.44 -23.55
CA ARG A 49 8.57 5.42 -22.54
C ARG A 49 8.43 4.22 -21.60
N THR A 50 7.25 3.97 -21.08
CA THR A 50 7.01 2.83 -20.16
C THR A 50 7.30 1.50 -20.84
N ARG A 51 6.86 1.31 -22.10
CA ARG A 51 7.09 0.07 -22.84
C ARG A 51 8.56 -0.10 -23.23
N ALA A 52 9.26 0.99 -23.57
CA ALA A 52 10.71 0.97 -23.82
C ALA A 52 11.49 0.59 -22.57
N ALA A 53 11.16 1.18 -21.41
CA ALA A 53 11.80 0.85 -20.14
C ALA A 53 11.56 -0.64 -19.76
N LEU A 54 10.34 -1.14 -19.94
CA LEU A 54 10.03 -2.55 -19.69
C LEU A 54 10.85 -3.48 -20.62
N ALA A 55 10.94 -3.16 -21.91
CA ALA A 55 11.71 -3.94 -22.87
C ALA A 55 13.22 -3.93 -22.53
N GLU A 56 13.75 -2.80 -22.10
CA GLU A 56 15.14 -2.66 -21.67
C GLU A 56 15.42 -3.54 -20.42
N VAL A 57 14.55 -3.50 -19.42
CA VAL A 57 14.66 -4.35 -18.22
C VAL A 57 14.58 -5.84 -18.58
N ILE A 58 13.66 -6.24 -19.47
CA ILE A 58 13.54 -7.62 -19.96
C ILE A 58 14.87 -8.08 -20.59
N SER A 59 15.48 -7.24 -21.43
CA SER A 59 16.74 -7.56 -22.08
C SER A 59 17.93 -7.63 -21.14
N ALA A 60 17.85 -6.97 -19.98
CA ALA A 60 18.87 -6.96 -18.94
C ALA A 60 18.84 -8.19 -18.03
N VAL A 61 17.79 -9.02 -18.07
CA VAL A 61 17.70 -10.24 -17.26
C VAL A 61 18.80 -11.23 -17.68
N PRO A 62 19.64 -11.74 -16.74
CA PRO A 62 20.69 -12.68 -17.08
C PRO A 62 20.11 -13.93 -17.78
N PRO A 63 20.76 -14.43 -18.85
CA PRO A 63 20.25 -15.58 -19.62
C PRO A 63 20.08 -16.88 -18.80
N THR A 64 20.77 -16.97 -17.68
CA THR A 64 20.68 -18.11 -16.74
C THR A 64 19.51 -18.02 -15.78
N TRP A 65 18.84 -16.86 -15.73
CA TRP A 65 17.69 -16.67 -14.85
C TRP A 65 16.39 -17.02 -15.59
N ARG A 66 15.42 -17.49 -14.83
CA ARG A 66 14.04 -17.55 -15.28
C ARG A 66 13.43 -16.16 -15.25
N GLN A 67 12.42 -15.91 -16.05
CA GLN A 67 11.69 -14.63 -16.00
C GLN A 67 10.17 -14.85 -16.08
N ALA A 68 9.43 -13.98 -15.45
CA ALA A 68 7.98 -13.88 -15.53
C ALA A 68 7.57 -12.41 -15.61
N GLN A 69 6.44 -12.14 -16.23
CA GLN A 69 5.81 -10.83 -16.24
C GLN A 69 4.46 -10.92 -15.56
N VAL A 70 4.15 -9.92 -14.73
CA VAL A 70 2.89 -9.85 -13.97
C VAL A 70 2.29 -8.48 -14.16
N GLU A 71 1.07 -8.42 -14.65
CA GLU A 71 0.29 -7.18 -14.69
C GLU A 71 -0.26 -6.90 -13.28
N ARG A 72 -0.39 -5.62 -12.94
CA ARG A 72 -0.89 -5.17 -11.62
C ARG A 72 -2.19 -5.87 -11.19
N GLY A 73 -3.13 -6.08 -12.12
CA GLY A 73 -4.42 -6.72 -11.85
C GLY A 73 -4.34 -8.21 -11.53
N ASP A 74 -3.18 -8.85 -11.77
CA ASP A 74 -2.96 -10.27 -11.52
C ASP A 74 -2.08 -10.54 -10.28
N LEU A 75 -1.68 -9.49 -9.55
CA LEU A 75 -0.79 -9.60 -8.40
C LEU A 75 -1.36 -10.50 -7.30
N ASP A 76 -2.66 -10.44 -7.07
CA ASP A 76 -3.38 -11.23 -6.04
C ASP A 76 -3.41 -12.73 -6.36
N ARG A 77 -3.15 -13.12 -7.61
CA ARG A 77 -3.17 -14.51 -8.10
C ARG A 77 -1.78 -15.05 -8.38
N PHE A 78 -0.77 -14.18 -8.43
CA PHE A 78 0.58 -14.59 -8.75
C PHE A 78 1.31 -15.13 -7.52
N LEU A 79 1.95 -16.28 -7.67
CA LEU A 79 2.73 -16.92 -6.61
C LEU A 79 4.20 -16.50 -6.72
N PHE A 80 4.62 -15.64 -5.80
CA PHE A 80 6.02 -15.26 -5.63
C PHE A 80 6.76 -16.36 -4.88
N ALA A 81 7.89 -16.82 -5.46
CA ALA A 81 8.77 -17.80 -4.84
C ALA A 81 9.86 -17.11 -3.99
N PRO A 82 10.44 -17.81 -2.99
CA PRO A 82 11.48 -17.23 -2.13
C PRO A 82 12.73 -16.75 -2.89
N GLU A 83 13.04 -17.38 -4.03
CA GLU A 83 14.19 -17.03 -4.88
C GLU A 83 13.92 -15.92 -5.89
N ASP A 84 12.72 -15.33 -5.90
CA ASP A 84 12.38 -14.29 -6.85
C ASP A 84 13.10 -12.97 -6.53
N VAL A 85 13.50 -12.29 -7.60
CA VAL A 85 13.88 -10.87 -7.59
C VAL A 85 12.78 -10.12 -8.31
N VAL A 86 12.09 -9.24 -7.59
CA VAL A 86 10.93 -8.51 -8.12
C VAL A 86 11.41 -7.18 -8.71
N VAL A 87 11.11 -6.93 -9.97
CA VAL A 87 11.43 -5.66 -10.64
C VAL A 87 10.13 -4.95 -10.99
N VAL A 88 9.87 -3.86 -10.31
CA VAL A 88 8.67 -3.06 -10.54
C VAL A 88 8.99 -1.95 -11.53
N VAL A 89 8.39 -2.02 -12.73
CA VAL A 89 8.62 -1.06 -13.81
C VAL A 89 7.42 -0.11 -13.90
N GLY A 90 7.56 1.09 -13.31
CA GLY A 90 6.43 2.03 -13.24
C GLY A 90 6.64 3.18 -12.28
N GLN A 91 5.76 3.31 -11.30
CA GLN A 91 5.71 4.39 -10.31
C GLN A 91 5.66 3.84 -8.89
N ASP A 92 5.92 4.69 -7.88
CA ASP A 92 5.91 4.33 -6.45
C ASP A 92 4.66 3.52 -6.03
N GLY A 93 3.47 3.92 -6.48
CA GLY A 93 2.24 3.21 -6.17
C GLY A 93 2.22 1.75 -6.65
N LEU A 94 2.92 1.41 -7.73
CA LEU A 94 3.02 0.03 -8.19
C LEU A 94 3.93 -0.82 -7.28
N VAL A 95 5.00 -0.22 -6.71
CA VAL A 95 5.83 -0.88 -5.70
C VAL A 95 5.00 -1.18 -4.45
N ALA A 96 4.23 -0.21 -3.96
CA ALA A 96 3.34 -0.41 -2.81
C ALA A 96 2.31 -1.52 -3.09
N ASN A 97 1.71 -1.52 -4.28
CA ASN A 97 0.76 -2.57 -4.67
C ASN A 97 1.40 -3.97 -4.71
N ALA A 98 2.65 -4.11 -5.16
CA ALA A 98 3.36 -5.39 -5.17
C ALA A 98 3.76 -5.83 -3.75
N ALA A 99 4.17 -4.89 -2.89
CA ALA A 99 4.72 -5.15 -1.56
C ALA A 99 3.84 -6.05 -0.70
N LYS A 100 2.52 -5.89 -0.78
CA LYS A 100 1.53 -6.63 0.02
C LYS A 100 1.48 -8.14 -0.27
N TYR A 101 2.00 -8.58 -1.42
CA TYR A 101 2.03 -9.99 -1.85
C TYR A 101 3.41 -10.64 -1.70
N LEU A 102 4.41 -9.89 -1.24
CA LEU A 102 5.79 -10.37 -1.11
C LEU A 102 6.05 -10.89 0.31
N ALA A 103 6.99 -11.80 0.44
CA ALA A 103 7.41 -12.42 1.70
C ALA A 103 8.94 -12.36 1.85
N GLY A 104 9.53 -11.15 1.69
CA GLY A 104 10.97 -10.92 1.86
C GLY A 104 11.78 -10.97 0.56
N GLN A 105 11.15 -11.08 -0.61
CA GLN A 105 11.84 -10.96 -1.89
C GLN A 105 12.41 -9.55 -2.05
N PRO A 106 13.64 -9.39 -2.60
CA PRO A 106 14.19 -8.08 -2.90
C PRO A 106 13.44 -7.43 -4.06
N VAL A 107 13.18 -6.12 -3.93
CA VAL A 107 12.44 -5.33 -4.91
C VAL A 107 13.35 -4.26 -5.50
N ILE A 108 13.38 -4.17 -6.83
CA ILE A 108 14.03 -3.12 -7.59
C ILE A 108 12.93 -2.24 -8.19
N GLY A 109 12.87 -0.96 -7.82
CA GLY A 109 11.92 -0.01 -8.39
C GLY A 109 12.53 0.76 -9.56
N ILE A 110 11.94 0.64 -10.74
CA ILE A 110 12.37 1.32 -11.99
C ILE A 110 11.40 2.43 -12.35
N ASP A 111 11.90 3.67 -12.36
CA ASP A 111 11.12 4.84 -12.78
C ASP A 111 11.03 4.92 -14.32
N THR A 112 9.82 4.97 -14.84
CA THR A 112 9.53 5.08 -16.28
C THR A 112 9.23 6.51 -16.74
N ASP A 113 9.07 7.46 -15.83
CA ASP A 113 8.78 8.89 -16.14
C ASP A 113 9.53 9.82 -15.17
N PRO A 114 10.88 9.84 -15.22
CA PRO A 114 11.71 10.62 -14.30
C PRO A 114 11.34 12.10 -14.29
N GLY A 115 11.29 12.67 -13.08
CA GLY A 115 10.99 14.09 -12.87
C GLY A 115 9.50 14.44 -12.77
N ARG A 116 8.60 13.48 -12.97
CA ARG A 116 7.15 13.68 -12.79
C ARG A 116 6.68 13.39 -11.38
N ASN A 117 7.24 12.37 -10.75
CA ASN A 117 6.96 11.99 -9.37
C ASN A 117 8.25 12.04 -8.54
N PRO A 118 8.15 12.13 -7.21
CA PRO A 118 9.34 12.15 -6.34
C PRO A 118 10.25 10.92 -6.49
N GLY A 119 9.71 9.75 -6.88
CA GLY A 119 10.49 8.52 -7.08
C GLY A 119 11.09 8.00 -5.77
N VAL A 120 10.27 7.91 -4.71
CA VAL A 120 10.74 7.44 -3.40
C VAL A 120 11.01 5.94 -3.38
N LEU A 121 10.23 5.17 -4.13
CA LEU A 121 10.30 3.71 -4.23
C LEU A 121 10.86 3.25 -5.58
N VAL A 122 10.61 3.99 -6.67
CA VAL A 122 11.20 3.74 -7.98
C VAL A 122 12.47 4.58 -8.13
N ARG A 123 13.58 4.10 -7.56
CA ARG A 123 14.83 4.85 -7.40
C ARG A 123 15.79 4.74 -8.59
N HIS A 124 15.55 3.76 -9.48
CA HIS A 124 16.48 3.39 -10.55
C HIS A 124 15.88 3.63 -11.93
N ARG A 125 16.73 3.69 -12.94
CA ARG A 125 16.34 3.75 -14.35
C ARG A 125 16.44 2.36 -14.99
N ALA A 126 15.79 2.17 -16.13
CA ALA A 126 15.81 0.89 -16.83
C ALA A 126 17.26 0.43 -17.16
N GLY A 127 18.15 1.36 -17.55
CA GLY A 127 19.56 1.09 -17.84
C GLY A 127 20.36 0.53 -16.66
N ASP A 128 19.91 0.74 -15.42
CA ASP A 128 20.59 0.24 -14.23
C ASP A 128 20.31 -1.24 -13.98
N ALA A 129 19.26 -1.80 -14.60
CA ALA A 129 18.77 -3.16 -14.34
C ALA A 129 19.85 -4.25 -14.52
N ALA A 130 20.70 -4.11 -15.54
CA ALA A 130 21.78 -5.08 -15.82
C ALA A 130 22.80 -5.19 -14.67
N GLN A 131 23.02 -4.11 -13.92
CA GLN A 131 23.92 -4.08 -12.77
C GLN A 131 23.22 -4.50 -11.48
N LEU A 132 21.94 -4.14 -11.32
CA LEU A 132 21.16 -4.36 -10.11
C LEU A 132 20.71 -5.80 -9.97
N LEU A 133 20.21 -6.43 -11.04
CA LEU A 133 19.67 -7.78 -11.01
C LEU A 133 20.64 -8.81 -10.40
N PRO A 134 21.90 -8.94 -10.85
CA PRO A 134 22.83 -9.92 -10.29
C PRO A 134 23.18 -9.66 -8.81
N ARG A 135 23.02 -8.43 -8.36
CA ARG A 135 23.39 -8.02 -6.99
C ARG A 135 22.21 -8.01 -6.02
N ALA A 136 20.98 -8.06 -6.52
CA ALA A 136 19.77 -7.88 -5.71
C ALA A 136 19.66 -8.82 -4.50
N THR A 137 20.21 -10.06 -4.62
CA THR A 137 20.21 -11.05 -3.54
C THR A 137 21.30 -10.83 -2.48
N GLY A 138 22.32 -10.00 -2.76
CA GLY A 138 23.46 -9.76 -1.87
C GLY A 138 23.74 -8.31 -1.56
N THR A 139 22.96 -7.37 -2.11
CA THR A 139 23.15 -5.93 -1.93
C THR A 139 22.48 -5.44 -0.64
N ALA A 140 22.99 -4.33 -0.10
CA ALA A 140 22.30 -3.61 0.95
C ALA A 140 20.89 -3.23 0.49
N VAL A 141 19.89 -3.58 1.27
CA VAL A 141 18.49 -3.27 1.04
C VAL A 141 17.98 -2.40 2.17
N ASP A 142 17.11 -1.46 1.86
CA ASP A 142 16.31 -0.77 2.87
C ASP A 142 15.13 -1.67 3.25
N GLU A 143 14.98 -1.94 4.54
CA GLU A 143 13.83 -2.67 5.07
C GLU A 143 12.74 -1.69 5.47
N LEU A 144 11.76 -1.50 4.59
CA LEU A 144 10.67 -0.55 4.80
C LEU A 144 9.57 -1.17 5.65
N THR A 145 9.14 -0.40 6.64
CA THR A 145 8.06 -0.78 7.56
C THR A 145 6.73 -0.89 6.81
N MET A 146 5.98 -1.96 7.10
CA MET A 146 4.64 -2.18 6.60
C MET A 146 3.62 -2.14 7.74
N VAL A 147 2.37 -1.85 7.40
CA VAL A 147 1.23 -1.93 8.29
C VAL A 147 0.41 -3.17 7.98
N GLU A 148 -0.13 -3.83 9.00
CA GLU A 148 -1.06 -4.95 8.84
C GLU A 148 -2.37 -4.71 9.59
N ALA A 149 -3.45 -5.23 9.01
CA ALA A 149 -4.74 -5.40 9.67
C ALA A 149 -5.08 -6.88 9.75
N VAL A 150 -5.44 -7.35 10.94
CA VAL A 150 -5.84 -8.74 11.18
C VAL A 150 -7.22 -8.72 11.83
N ALA A 151 -8.19 -9.36 11.16
CA ALA A 151 -9.53 -9.54 11.70
C ALA A 151 -9.63 -10.79 12.57
N ASP A 152 -10.61 -10.82 13.45
CA ASP A 152 -10.87 -11.93 14.39
C ASP A 152 -11.25 -13.26 13.69
N ASP A 153 -11.66 -13.21 12.43
CA ASP A 153 -11.88 -14.38 11.56
C ASP A 153 -10.61 -14.82 10.79
N THR A 154 -9.45 -14.30 11.17
CA THR A 154 -8.13 -14.58 10.59
C THR A 154 -7.84 -13.98 9.20
N GLN A 155 -8.75 -13.19 8.63
CA GLN A 155 -8.45 -12.40 7.44
C GLN A 155 -7.32 -11.41 7.74
N ARG A 156 -6.38 -11.27 6.81
CA ARG A 156 -5.19 -10.43 6.95
C ARG A 156 -5.00 -9.55 5.72
N LEU A 157 -4.66 -8.28 5.96
CA LEU A 157 -4.34 -7.30 4.92
C LEU A 157 -3.01 -6.63 5.27
N LEU A 158 -2.14 -6.51 4.28
CA LEU A 158 -0.87 -5.79 4.39
C LEU A 158 -0.91 -4.53 3.53
N ALA A 159 -0.17 -3.50 3.94
CA ALA A 159 0.07 -2.33 3.12
C ALA A 159 1.44 -1.71 3.41
N LEU A 160 2.05 -1.10 2.40
CA LEU A 160 3.30 -0.38 2.53
C LEU A 160 3.08 1.08 2.93
N ASN A 161 2.05 1.74 2.38
CA ASN A 161 1.77 3.14 2.69
C ASN A 161 0.81 3.26 3.87
N GLU A 162 -0.44 2.83 3.67
CA GLU A 162 -1.49 2.96 4.67
C GLU A 162 -2.61 1.94 4.49
N ILE A 163 -3.29 1.65 5.58
CA ILE A 163 -4.58 0.96 5.62
C ILE A 163 -5.66 1.98 5.98
N TYR A 164 -6.70 2.04 5.17
CA TYR A 164 -7.94 2.73 5.47
C TYR A 164 -9.02 1.74 5.90
N LEU A 165 -9.77 2.10 6.94
CA LEU A 165 -10.91 1.36 7.45
C LEU A 165 -12.12 2.28 7.51
N GLY A 166 -13.20 1.93 6.83
CA GLY A 166 -14.40 2.76 6.76
C GLY A 166 -15.54 2.10 5.99
N THR A 167 -16.54 2.87 5.58
CA THR A 167 -17.62 2.37 4.73
C THR A 167 -17.19 2.34 3.26
N PRO A 168 -17.73 1.43 2.45
CA PRO A 168 -17.46 1.38 1.01
C PRO A 168 -18.14 2.53 0.23
N GLY A 169 -18.90 3.39 0.89
CA GLY A 169 -19.63 4.51 0.30
C GLY A 169 -19.53 5.79 1.14
N HIS A 170 -20.54 6.65 1.02
CA HIS A 170 -20.61 7.94 1.72
C HIS A 170 -21.28 7.89 3.09
N GLN A 171 -21.63 6.71 3.56
CA GLN A 171 -22.28 6.56 4.88
C GLN A 171 -21.25 6.71 5.99
N THR A 172 -21.71 7.12 7.16
CA THR A 172 -20.89 7.22 8.36
C THR A 172 -20.48 5.84 8.85
N ALA A 173 -19.19 5.62 9.02
CA ALA A 173 -18.64 4.44 9.68
C ALA A 173 -18.87 4.53 11.20
N ARG A 174 -19.47 3.51 11.79
CA ARG A 174 -19.67 3.36 13.23
C ARG A 174 -18.84 2.19 13.75
N TYR A 175 -18.09 2.44 14.79
CA TYR A 175 -17.18 1.47 15.37
C TYR A 175 -16.77 1.87 16.79
N ARG A 176 -16.18 0.93 17.55
CA ARG A 176 -15.43 1.24 18.78
C ARG A 176 -13.95 1.22 18.49
N LEU A 177 -13.26 2.29 18.88
CA LEU A 177 -11.83 2.45 18.70
C LEU A 177 -11.11 2.29 20.04
N GLY A 178 -10.10 1.44 20.10
CA GLY A 178 -9.27 1.20 21.27
C GLY A 178 -7.79 1.06 20.92
N LEU A 179 -6.95 1.14 21.95
CA LEU A 179 -5.50 0.88 21.85
C LEU A 179 -5.19 -0.36 22.70
N GLU A 180 -4.40 -1.27 22.15
CA GLU A 180 -3.95 -2.50 22.83
C GLU A 180 -2.43 -2.65 22.78
N ASP A 181 -1.85 -3.22 23.83
CA ASP A 181 -0.46 -3.65 23.82
C ASP A 181 -0.36 -5.08 23.26
N ALA A 182 0.58 -5.33 22.36
CA ALA A 182 0.89 -6.67 21.88
C ALA A 182 1.46 -7.49 23.06
N GLY A 183 0.85 -8.65 23.31
CA GLY A 183 1.29 -9.59 24.37
C GLY A 183 0.43 -9.63 25.63
N VAL A 184 -0.60 -8.80 25.74
CA VAL A 184 -1.59 -8.93 26.79
C VAL A 184 -2.80 -9.66 26.23
N SER A 185 -2.88 -10.98 26.44
CA SER A 185 -4.13 -11.73 26.26
C SER A 185 -5.22 -11.03 27.08
N PRO A 186 -6.48 -10.97 26.61
CA PRO A 186 -7.55 -10.34 27.37
C PRO A 186 -7.63 -10.99 28.75
N PRO A 187 -7.48 -10.21 29.84
CA PRO A 187 -7.50 -10.78 31.17
C PRO A 187 -8.91 -11.31 31.46
N SER A 188 -8.98 -12.60 31.78
CA SER A 188 -10.17 -13.24 32.31
C SER A 188 -10.53 -12.75 33.74
N SER A 189 -9.97 -11.67 34.25
CA SER A 189 -10.32 -11.03 35.54
C SER A 189 -9.79 -9.59 35.66
N ARG A 190 -10.70 -8.67 35.78
CA ARG A 190 -10.76 -7.43 36.62
C ARG A 190 -9.43 -6.80 37.12
N LEU A 191 -8.50 -6.46 36.24
CA LEU A 191 -7.51 -5.40 36.53
C LEU A 191 -7.29 -4.62 35.23
N ARG A 192 -8.10 -3.58 35.03
CA ARG A 192 -7.98 -2.63 33.90
C ARG A 192 -6.68 -1.85 34.13
N SER A 193 -5.66 -2.14 33.32
CA SER A 193 -4.60 -1.18 33.10
C SER A 193 -5.22 0.09 32.51
N ASN A 194 -4.76 1.25 32.95
CA ASN A 194 -5.36 2.58 32.78
C ASN A 194 -5.26 3.14 31.34
N ARG A 195 -5.37 2.33 30.31
CA ARG A 195 -5.52 2.72 28.90
C ARG A 195 -7.01 2.60 28.54
N GLY A 196 -7.62 3.73 28.25
CA GLY A 196 -9.05 4.02 28.22
C GLY A 196 -9.95 2.95 27.60
N CYS A 197 -11.19 2.86 28.07
CA CYS A 197 -12.23 2.04 27.44
C CYS A 197 -12.34 2.39 25.96
N PRO A 198 -12.60 1.40 25.07
CA PRO A 198 -12.82 1.68 23.65
C PRO A 198 -13.89 2.74 23.46
N GLN A 199 -13.59 3.77 22.65
CA GLN A 199 -14.48 4.89 22.40
C GLN A 199 -15.40 4.55 21.21
N ALA A 200 -16.71 4.65 21.43
CA ALA A 200 -17.68 4.60 20.34
C ALA A 200 -17.51 5.84 19.45
N GLN A 201 -17.40 5.66 18.16
CA GLN A 201 -17.19 6.71 17.18
C GLN A 201 -18.10 6.58 15.97
N ALA A 202 -18.34 7.74 15.35
CA ALA A 202 -18.99 7.89 14.06
C ALA A 202 -18.09 8.82 13.22
N SER A 203 -17.65 8.39 12.04
CA SER A 203 -16.67 9.13 11.26
C SER A 203 -16.68 8.73 9.77
N SER A 204 -15.88 9.38 8.95
CA SER A 204 -15.61 8.92 7.59
C SER A 204 -14.61 7.77 7.53
N GLY A 205 -14.10 7.27 8.66
CA GLY A 205 -13.19 6.16 8.75
C GLY A 205 -11.88 6.47 9.46
N VAL A 206 -11.02 5.47 9.53
CA VAL A 206 -9.69 5.52 10.16
C VAL A 206 -8.61 5.26 9.12
N LEU A 207 -7.57 6.07 9.13
CA LEU A 207 -6.36 5.91 8.32
C LEU A 207 -5.19 5.59 9.24
N VAL A 208 -4.47 4.50 8.95
CA VAL A 208 -3.26 4.10 9.68
C VAL A 208 -2.14 3.94 8.68
N GLY A 209 -1.06 4.70 8.82
CA GLY A 209 0.00 4.73 7.82
C GLY A 209 1.41 4.65 8.39
N THR A 210 2.31 4.24 7.52
CA THR A 210 3.76 4.10 7.72
C THR A 210 4.51 5.38 7.36
N GLY A 211 5.84 5.38 7.54
CA GLY A 211 6.71 6.44 7.04
C GLY A 211 6.73 6.55 5.51
N THR A 212 6.51 5.46 4.78
CA THR A 212 6.34 5.51 3.32
C THR A 212 5.03 6.23 2.96
N GLY A 213 3.92 5.92 3.62
CA GLY A 213 2.63 6.61 3.47
C GLY A 213 2.67 8.09 3.84
N ALA A 214 3.65 8.50 4.65
CA ALA A 214 3.89 9.90 4.98
C ALA A 214 4.35 10.77 3.78
N THR A 215 4.52 10.20 2.61
CA THR A 215 4.76 10.92 1.35
C THR A 215 3.48 11.16 0.53
N GLY A 216 2.36 10.55 0.93
CA GLY A 216 1.09 10.56 0.20
C GLY A 216 -0.12 10.97 1.02
N TRP A 217 -1.13 10.11 1.08
CA TRP A 217 -2.43 10.39 1.72
C TRP A 217 -2.33 10.69 3.21
N LEU A 218 -1.54 9.90 3.95
CA LEU A 218 -1.30 10.15 5.37
C LEU A 218 -0.79 11.58 5.62
N ARG A 219 0.13 12.07 4.77
CA ARG A 219 0.66 13.45 4.86
C ARG A 219 -0.42 14.50 4.62
N SER A 220 -1.31 14.26 3.66
CA SER A 220 -2.42 15.19 3.39
C SER A 220 -3.33 15.34 4.60
N VAL A 221 -3.72 14.23 5.25
CA VAL A 221 -4.52 14.26 6.48
C VAL A 221 -3.78 14.94 7.63
N TRP A 222 -2.47 14.65 7.76
CA TRP A 222 -1.61 15.28 8.78
C TRP A 222 -1.55 16.80 8.61
N GLN A 223 -1.38 17.29 7.37
CA GLN A 223 -1.34 18.73 7.05
C GLN A 223 -2.69 19.40 7.28
N GLU A 224 -3.78 18.81 6.78
CA GLU A 224 -5.15 19.34 6.93
C GLU A 224 -5.51 19.54 8.41
N ARG A 225 -5.07 18.64 9.28
CA ARG A 225 -5.32 18.72 10.72
C ARG A 225 -4.36 19.65 11.47
N GLY A 226 -3.34 20.18 10.84
CA GLY A 226 -2.27 20.90 11.53
C GLY A 226 -1.64 20.04 12.66
N SER A 227 -1.53 18.73 12.44
CA SER A 227 -1.05 17.79 13.46
C SER A 227 0.39 18.07 13.85
N ARG A 228 0.69 17.94 15.15
CA ARG A 228 2.06 18.07 15.69
C ARG A 228 2.74 16.71 15.88
N ILE A 229 2.06 15.61 15.56
CA ILE A 229 2.66 14.27 15.61
C ILE A 229 3.79 14.23 14.59
N ALA A 230 4.99 13.79 15.01
CA ALA A 230 6.10 13.61 14.09
C ALA A 230 5.82 12.44 13.16
N LEU A 231 5.90 12.67 11.83
CA LEU A 231 5.73 11.57 10.87
C LEU A 231 6.94 10.63 10.94
N PRO A 232 6.73 9.30 10.89
CA PRO A 232 7.82 8.33 10.94
C PRO A 232 8.67 8.36 9.67
N SER A 233 9.91 7.89 9.77
CA SER A 233 10.70 7.55 8.59
C SER A 233 10.24 6.20 7.99
N PRO A 234 10.55 5.92 6.70
CA PRO A 234 10.11 4.67 6.06
C PRO A 234 10.58 3.38 6.73
N THR A 235 11.71 3.42 7.43
CA THR A 235 12.32 2.26 8.11
C THR A 235 12.03 2.20 9.61
N GLU A 236 11.30 3.19 10.14
CA GLU A 236 10.99 3.28 11.57
C GLU A 236 9.81 2.38 11.93
N ASP A 237 9.94 1.57 12.99
CA ASP A 237 8.90 0.67 13.50
C ASP A 237 7.80 1.43 14.25
N ARG A 238 7.22 2.39 13.55
CA ARG A 238 6.17 3.26 14.07
C ARG A 238 5.15 3.59 12.97
N LEU A 239 3.88 3.61 13.35
CA LEU A 239 2.77 4.05 12.52
C LEU A 239 2.13 5.29 13.14
N VAL A 240 1.49 6.08 12.29
CA VAL A 240 0.64 7.20 12.70
C VAL A 240 -0.77 6.95 12.18
N TRP A 241 -1.77 7.26 13.01
CA TRP A 241 -3.16 7.06 12.65
C TRP A 241 -4.01 8.30 12.89
N PHE A 242 -5.06 8.44 12.09
CA PHE A 242 -6.04 9.52 12.17
C PHE A 242 -7.45 8.98 11.93
N VAL A 243 -8.41 9.44 12.75
CA VAL A 243 -9.84 9.28 12.46
C VAL A 243 -10.26 10.44 11.55
N ARG A 244 -10.86 10.17 10.42
CA ARG A 244 -11.33 11.19 9.49
C ARG A 244 -12.73 11.67 9.87
N GLU A 245 -12.92 13.00 9.91
CA GLU A 245 -14.21 13.67 10.14
C GLU A 245 -15.03 13.03 11.28
N ALA A 246 -14.42 12.89 12.47
CA ALA A 246 -15.09 12.35 13.64
C ALA A 246 -16.30 13.22 14.04
N TRP A 247 -17.47 12.59 14.18
CA TRP A 247 -18.72 13.28 14.48
C TRP A 247 -19.07 13.15 15.97
N PRO A 248 -19.17 14.26 16.74
CA PRO A 248 -19.58 14.23 18.13
C PRO A 248 -21.11 14.04 18.24
N SER A 249 -21.53 13.14 19.13
CA SER A 249 -22.93 12.98 19.50
C SER A 249 -23.05 12.54 20.97
N PRO A 250 -24.23 12.49 21.57
CA PRO A 250 -24.39 11.94 22.92
C PRO A 250 -23.89 10.50 23.08
N ALA A 251 -23.83 9.72 22.00
CA ALA A 251 -23.40 8.34 21.99
C ALA A 251 -21.97 8.13 21.43
N THR A 252 -21.34 9.14 20.83
CA THR A 252 -20.02 9.03 20.18
C THR A 252 -19.07 10.12 20.65
N GLY A 253 -17.82 9.76 20.84
CA GLY A 253 -16.75 10.66 21.26
C GLY A 253 -15.82 11.08 20.11
N THR A 254 -15.07 12.15 20.34
CA THR A 254 -14.06 12.69 19.42
C THR A 254 -12.72 12.97 20.10
N SER A 255 -12.43 12.31 21.22
CA SER A 255 -11.17 12.50 21.96
C SER A 255 -10.06 11.59 21.47
N LEU A 256 -10.40 10.41 20.92
CA LEU A 256 -9.45 9.45 20.38
C LEU A 256 -9.46 9.55 18.84
N VAL A 257 -8.78 10.58 18.28
CA VAL A 257 -8.87 10.89 16.85
C VAL A 257 -7.53 10.87 16.11
N ALA A 258 -6.42 10.72 16.84
CA ALA A 258 -5.09 10.62 16.27
C ALA A 258 -4.12 10.03 17.28
N GLY A 259 -3.05 9.42 16.81
CA GLY A 259 -1.99 8.91 17.67
C GLY A 259 -0.92 8.15 16.91
N GLU A 260 -0.06 7.50 17.69
CA GLU A 260 1.07 6.72 17.21
C GLU A 260 0.93 5.27 17.68
N LEU A 261 1.47 4.34 16.90
CA LEU A 261 1.60 2.93 17.27
C LEU A 261 3.07 2.52 17.10
N GLY A 262 3.67 1.99 18.15
CA GLY A 262 4.97 1.32 18.06
C GLY A 262 4.82 -0.17 17.75
N ALA A 263 5.93 -0.89 17.68
CA ALA A 263 5.96 -2.32 17.35
C ALA A 263 5.09 -3.21 18.27
N LEU A 264 4.92 -2.79 19.54
CA LEU A 264 4.16 -3.55 20.55
C LEU A 264 2.75 -3.00 20.79
N THR A 265 2.29 -2.03 20.01
CA THR A 265 0.96 -1.45 20.17
C THR A 265 0.10 -1.67 18.94
N GLY A 266 -1.20 -1.82 19.12
CA GLY A 266 -2.16 -1.99 18.06
C GLY A 266 -3.37 -1.07 18.26
N LEU A 267 -3.97 -0.67 17.15
CA LEU A 267 -5.25 -0.01 17.12
C LEU A 267 -6.33 -1.07 16.90
N THR A 268 -7.29 -1.15 17.81
CA THR A 268 -8.42 -2.09 17.70
C THR A 268 -9.65 -1.36 17.25
N VAL A 269 -10.33 -1.90 16.26
CA VAL A 269 -11.59 -1.39 15.71
C VAL A 269 -12.64 -2.50 15.79
N THR A 270 -13.65 -2.33 16.64
CA THR A 270 -14.83 -3.22 16.68
C THR A 270 -15.95 -2.59 15.87
N VAL A 271 -16.44 -3.30 14.87
CA VAL A 271 -17.43 -2.82 13.91
C VAL A 271 -18.81 -2.66 14.54
N GLU A 272 -19.42 -1.47 14.41
CA GLU A 272 -20.80 -1.15 14.81
C GLU A 272 -21.64 -0.65 13.60
N SER A 273 -21.17 -0.89 12.37
CA SER A 273 -21.91 -0.72 11.12
C SER A 273 -22.28 -2.09 10.56
N ASP A 274 -23.31 -2.14 9.70
CA ASP A 274 -23.68 -3.38 9.01
C ASP A 274 -22.50 -3.91 8.16
N ARG A 275 -21.74 -2.99 7.56
CA ARG A 275 -20.58 -3.31 6.75
C ARG A 275 -19.53 -2.20 6.81
N LEU A 276 -18.30 -2.59 7.11
CA LEU A 276 -17.11 -1.80 6.86
C LEU A 276 -16.16 -2.56 5.92
N ILE A 277 -15.22 -1.84 5.36
CA ILE A 277 -14.11 -2.40 4.59
C ILE A 277 -12.79 -1.90 5.15
N ALA A 278 -11.75 -2.72 5.04
CA ALA A 278 -10.38 -2.27 5.20
C ALA A 278 -9.62 -2.54 3.90
N PHE A 279 -8.96 -1.53 3.34
CA PHE A 279 -8.11 -1.70 2.14
C PHE A 279 -6.77 -1.01 2.33
N GLY A 280 -5.75 -1.48 1.60
CA GLY A 280 -4.38 -0.97 1.66
C GLY A 280 -3.88 -0.45 0.32
N ASP A 281 -3.07 0.61 0.36
CA ASP A 281 -2.34 1.16 -0.79
C ASP A 281 -3.24 1.48 -2.00
N GLY A 282 -4.48 1.93 -1.74
CA GLY A 282 -5.44 2.31 -2.75
C GLY A 282 -5.99 1.15 -3.60
N ILE A 283 -5.84 -0.10 -3.17
CA ILE A 283 -6.47 -1.27 -3.80
C ILE A 283 -7.69 -1.70 -2.98
N GLU A 284 -8.88 -1.63 -3.60
CA GLU A 284 -10.14 -2.02 -2.97
C GLU A 284 -10.58 -3.45 -3.37
N THR A 285 -9.99 -4.03 -4.41
CA THR A 285 -10.39 -5.35 -4.93
C THR A 285 -10.08 -6.50 -3.97
N ASP A 286 -9.06 -6.34 -3.12
CA ASP A 286 -8.65 -7.28 -2.07
C ASP A 286 -8.98 -6.79 -0.66
N ALA A 287 -9.92 -5.84 -0.54
CA ALA A 287 -10.33 -5.28 0.75
C ALA A 287 -10.96 -6.35 1.66
N LEU A 288 -10.62 -6.29 2.94
CA LEU A 288 -11.32 -7.07 3.96
C LEU A 288 -12.77 -6.57 4.08
N GLN A 289 -13.70 -7.51 4.08
CA GLN A 289 -15.11 -7.25 4.31
C GLN A 289 -15.42 -7.52 5.78
N LEU A 290 -15.87 -6.50 6.49
CA LEU A 290 -16.09 -6.55 7.93
C LEU A 290 -17.57 -6.29 8.23
N THR A 291 -18.15 -7.10 9.11
CA THR A 291 -19.55 -7.02 9.51
C THR A 291 -19.67 -6.66 10.99
N TRP A 292 -20.88 -6.34 11.42
CA TRP A 292 -21.18 -6.00 12.80
C TRP A 292 -20.58 -6.99 13.81
N GLY A 293 -19.93 -6.47 14.85
CA GLY A 293 -19.34 -7.22 15.94
C GLY A 293 -17.93 -7.73 15.68
N GLN A 294 -17.47 -7.80 14.43
CA GLN A 294 -16.11 -8.18 14.14
C GLN A 294 -15.11 -7.16 14.67
N THR A 295 -13.95 -7.65 15.07
CA THR A 295 -12.85 -6.82 15.55
C THR A 295 -11.65 -6.97 14.61
N VAL A 296 -11.08 -5.83 14.25
CA VAL A 296 -9.84 -5.75 13.48
C VAL A 296 -8.77 -5.09 14.35
N ARG A 297 -7.58 -5.69 14.39
CA ARG A 297 -6.38 -5.10 14.96
C ARG A 297 -5.46 -4.59 13.84
N VAL A 298 -5.06 -3.33 13.93
CA VAL A 298 -4.11 -2.71 13.00
C VAL A 298 -2.82 -2.38 13.76
N GLY A 299 -1.67 -2.77 13.21
CA GLY A 299 -0.38 -2.56 13.86
C GLY A 299 0.80 -2.64 12.89
N VAL A 300 2.01 -2.49 13.43
CA VAL A 300 3.25 -2.68 12.68
C VAL A 300 3.36 -4.15 12.28
N CYS A 301 3.58 -4.39 10.98
CA CYS A 301 3.80 -5.74 10.46
C CYS A 301 5.22 -6.22 10.79
N GLU A 302 5.38 -7.50 11.11
CA GLU A 302 6.72 -8.12 11.23
C GLU A 302 7.45 -8.19 9.88
N GLN A 303 6.67 -8.38 8.82
CA GLN A 303 7.20 -8.40 7.46
C GLN A 303 7.62 -6.99 7.03
N ARG A 304 8.75 -6.90 6.31
CA ARG A 304 9.29 -5.66 5.73
C ARG A 304 9.38 -5.78 4.22
N LEU A 305 9.18 -4.67 3.52
CA LEU A 305 9.57 -4.60 2.12
C LEU A 305 11.09 -4.40 2.03
N ARG A 306 11.78 -5.27 1.27
CA ARG A 306 13.21 -5.19 1.03
C ARG A 306 13.46 -4.45 -0.28
N LEU A 307 13.69 -3.14 -0.21
CA LEU A 307 13.92 -2.28 -1.38
C LEU A 307 15.41 -2.16 -1.66
N VAL A 308 15.83 -2.51 -2.88
CA VAL A 308 17.20 -2.35 -3.34
C VAL A 308 17.52 -0.86 -3.50
N GLY A 309 18.59 -0.40 -2.82
CA GLY A 309 19.06 0.98 -2.81
C GLY A 309 20.03 1.32 -3.94
#